data_310788c1568ac40a04a9b625c6b3d3a8
#
_entry.id   310788c1568ac40a04a9b625c6b3d3a8
#
_cell.length_a   1.000
_cell.length_b   1.000
_cell.length_c   1.000
_cell.angle_alpha   90.00
_cell.angle_beta   90.00
_cell.angle_gamma   90.00
#
_symmetry.space_group_name_H-M   'P 1'
#
loop_
_entity.id
_entity.type
_entity.pdbx_description
1 polymer ?
#
loop_
_entity_poly.entity_id
_entity_poly.type
_entity_poly.pdbx_seq_one_letter_code
_entity_poly.pdbx_strand_id
1 'polypeptide(L)'
;MPIQEDLQAFLAEWHDPSPFLEVQTSGSTGTPKRMRVRKDRMLNSARLTCDYLGLKKGDKALLCMPLRYIAGKMMVVRSLYAGLDLKVREPSGHPLADWGDTPLRFAAMIPLQVYNTLRVPEERKRLEQTDILIIGGGAIDAALEQEIRQMPNTVYSTYGMTETLSHVALRRLNGPEAVSYTH
;
A
#
# COMPACT_ATOMS: atom_id res chain seq x y z
N MET A 1 -9.30 -5.76 16.58
CA MET A 1 -9.34 -7.15 16.06
C MET A 1 -8.00 -7.46 15.41
N PRO A 2 -7.48 -8.68 15.52
CA PRO A 2 -6.30 -9.09 14.75
C PRO A 2 -6.55 -8.92 13.26
N ILE A 3 -5.53 -8.57 12.49
CA ILE A 3 -5.67 -8.29 11.05
C ILE A 3 -6.24 -9.48 10.27
N GLN A 4 -6.04 -10.70 10.74
CA GLN A 4 -6.59 -11.90 10.11
C GLN A 4 -8.13 -11.94 10.21
N GLU A 5 -8.69 -11.54 11.35
CA GLU A 5 -10.14 -11.44 11.52
C GLU A 5 -10.72 -10.33 10.65
N ASP A 6 -10.05 -9.16 10.62
CA ASP A 6 -10.43 -8.05 9.73
C ASP A 6 -10.37 -8.48 8.26
N LEU A 7 -9.38 -9.29 7.86
CA LEU A 7 -9.26 -9.81 6.51
C LEU A 7 -10.41 -10.77 6.16
N GLN A 8 -10.76 -11.69 7.06
CA GLN A 8 -11.88 -12.61 6.85
C GLN A 8 -13.20 -11.85 6.74
N ALA A 9 -13.41 -10.84 7.62
CA ALA A 9 -14.60 -10.00 7.57
C ALA A 9 -14.67 -9.24 6.23
N PHE A 10 -13.56 -8.65 5.78
CA PHE A 10 -13.48 -7.96 4.49
C PHE A 10 -13.75 -8.90 3.31
N LEU A 11 -13.18 -10.10 3.31
CA LEU A 11 -13.41 -11.09 2.24
C LEU A 11 -14.89 -11.53 2.20
N ALA A 12 -15.54 -11.74 3.35
CA ALA A 12 -16.96 -12.02 3.41
C ALA A 12 -17.78 -10.87 2.81
N GLU A 13 -17.49 -9.63 3.17
CA GLU A 13 -18.14 -8.43 2.59
C GLU A 13 -17.85 -8.29 1.09
N TRP A 14 -16.63 -8.62 0.66
CA TRP A 14 -16.25 -8.56 -0.76
C TRP A 14 -17.03 -9.54 -1.63
N HIS A 15 -17.25 -10.76 -1.15
CA HIS A 15 -17.95 -11.83 -1.86
C HIS A 15 -19.48 -11.82 -1.67
N ASP A 16 -19.99 -10.99 -0.84
CA ASP A 16 -21.42 -10.75 -0.67
C ASP A 16 -22.04 -10.20 -1.98
N PRO A 17 -23.32 -10.47 -2.29
CA PRO A 17 -23.97 -10.03 -3.52
C PRO A 17 -24.09 -8.51 -3.69
N SER A 18 -23.92 -7.71 -2.63
CA SER A 18 -23.97 -6.26 -2.73
C SER A 18 -22.91 -5.72 -3.69
N PRO A 19 -23.23 -4.82 -4.63
CA PRO A 19 -22.24 -4.18 -5.48
C PRO A 19 -21.45 -3.08 -4.75
N PHE A 20 -21.71 -2.84 -3.46
CA PHE A 20 -21.12 -1.78 -2.66
C PHE A 20 -20.40 -2.32 -1.44
N LEU A 21 -19.39 -1.58 -1.00
CA LEU A 21 -18.70 -1.71 0.27
C LEU A 21 -18.82 -0.41 1.08
N GLU A 22 -18.78 -0.51 2.40
CA GLU A 22 -18.54 0.65 3.25
C GLU A 22 -17.04 0.85 3.47
N VAL A 23 -16.61 2.09 3.31
CA VAL A 23 -15.25 2.53 3.62
C VAL A 23 -15.31 3.76 4.53
N GLN A 24 -14.24 3.96 5.30
CA GLN A 24 -14.13 5.07 6.22
C GLN A 24 -12.92 5.93 5.84
N THR A 25 -13.11 7.26 5.86
CA THR A 25 -11.99 8.19 5.71
C THR A 25 -11.10 8.16 6.95
N SER A 26 -9.82 8.51 6.81
CA SER A 26 -8.88 8.55 7.94
C SER A 26 -9.19 9.62 8.98
N GLY A 27 -10.04 10.59 8.64
CA GLY A 27 -10.41 11.67 9.55
C GLY A 27 -9.29 12.70 9.78
N SER A 28 -8.30 12.78 8.92
CA SER A 28 -7.18 13.74 9.02
C SER A 28 -7.63 15.21 9.08
N THR A 29 -8.85 15.51 8.62
CA THR A 29 -9.44 16.84 8.58
C THR A 29 -10.71 16.98 9.44
N GLY A 30 -11.04 15.98 10.27
CA GLY A 30 -12.25 15.99 11.10
C GLY A 30 -12.75 14.59 11.45
N THR A 31 -14.04 14.50 11.81
CA THR A 31 -14.67 13.22 12.15
C THR A 31 -14.63 12.27 10.95
N PRO A 32 -14.19 11.02 11.14
CA PRO A 32 -14.18 10.02 10.07
C PRO A 32 -15.56 9.85 9.44
N LYS A 33 -15.63 9.95 8.11
CA LYS A 33 -16.89 9.80 7.38
C LYS A 33 -16.97 8.40 6.79
N ARG A 34 -18.13 7.77 6.92
CA ARG A 34 -18.45 6.53 6.19
C ARG A 34 -19.00 6.89 4.81
N MET A 35 -18.58 6.14 3.82
CA MET A 35 -19.06 6.28 2.46
C MET A 35 -19.20 4.91 1.80
N ARG A 36 -20.16 4.80 0.89
CA ARG A 36 -20.38 3.59 0.09
C ARG A 36 -19.61 3.71 -1.21
N VAL A 37 -18.82 2.70 -1.53
CA VAL A 37 -18.03 2.62 -2.76
C VAL A 37 -18.42 1.39 -3.56
N ARG A 38 -18.30 1.47 -4.87
CA ARG A 38 -18.61 0.35 -5.76
C ARG A 38 -17.44 -0.62 -5.86
N LYS A 39 -17.72 -1.91 -5.71
CA LYS A 39 -16.71 -3.00 -5.83
C LYS A 39 -16.07 -3.03 -7.23
N ASP A 40 -16.84 -2.81 -8.29
CA ASP A 40 -16.33 -2.77 -9.67
C ASP A 40 -15.34 -1.62 -9.90
N ARG A 41 -15.56 -0.46 -9.27
CA ARG A 41 -14.61 0.66 -9.33
C ARG A 41 -13.34 0.37 -8.57
N MET A 42 -13.43 -0.29 -7.41
CA MET A 42 -12.26 -0.75 -6.65
C MET A 42 -11.46 -1.76 -7.49
N LEU A 43 -12.14 -2.70 -8.14
CA LEU A 43 -11.49 -3.69 -9.00
C LEU A 43 -10.79 -3.03 -10.21
N ASN A 44 -11.44 -2.05 -10.84
CA ASN A 44 -10.83 -1.29 -11.94
C ASN A 44 -9.58 -0.51 -11.49
N SER A 45 -9.63 0.12 -10.31
CA SER A 45 -8.46 0.80 -9.73
C SER A 45 -7.32 -0.18 -9.43
N ALA A 46 -7.65 -1.37 -8.90
CA ALA A 46 -6.67 -2.43 -8.67
C ALA A 46 -6.04 -2.90 -9.98
N ARG A 47 -6.85 -3.11 -11.04
CA ARG A 47 -6.39 -3.47 -12.39
C ARG A 47 -5.36 -2.45 -12.91
N LEU A 48 -5.71 -1.18 -12.92
CA LEU A 48 -4.82 -0.12 -13.42
C LEU A 48 -3.47 -0.11 -12.68
N THR A 49 -3.49 -0.28 -11.36
CA THR A 49 -2.26 -0.34 -10.56
C THR A 49 -1.44 -1.59 -10.88
N CYS A 50 -2.07 -2.76 -10.90
CA CYS A 50 -1.38 -4.03 -11.13
C CYS A 50 -0.79 -4.10 -12.54
N ASP A 51 -1.55 -3.65 -13.54
CA ASP A 51 -1.10 -3.61 -14.94
C ASP A 51 0.09 -2.65 -15.10
N TYR A 52 0.01 -1.44 -14.53
CA TYR A 52 1.09 -0.45 -14.59
C TYR A 52 2.37 -0.94 -13.90
N LEU A 53 2.25 -1.56 -12.72
CA LEU A 53 3.38 -2.07 -11.95
C LEU A 53 3.85 -3.46 -12.42
N GLY A 54 3.19 -4.08 -13.38
CA GLY A 54 3.52 -5.39 -13.92
C GLY A 54 3.41 -6.51 -12.88
N LEU A 55 2.44 -6.41 -11.96
CA LEU A 55 2.21 -7.41 -10.91
C LEU A 55 1.50 -8.64 -11.50
N LYS A 56 1.99 -9.84 -11.13
CA LYS A 56 1.55 -11.12 -11.71
C LYS A 56 1.15 -12.11 -10.64
N LYS A 57 0.41 -13.13 -11.04
CA LYS A 57 0.01 -14.25 -10.18
C LYS A 57 1.24 -14.86 -9.50
N GLY A 58 1.14 -15.03 -8.18
CA GLY A 58 2.20 -15.59 -7.35
C GLY A 58 3.24 -14.57 -6.86
N ASP A 59 3.22 -13.31 -7.34
CA ASP A 59 4.05 -12.25 -6.80
C ASP A 59 3.73 -12.03 -5.32
N LYS A 60 4.75 -11.99 -4.47
CA LYS A 60 4.57 -11.78 -3.03
C LYS A 60 4.31 -10.31 -2.74
N ALA A 61 3.20 -10.02 -2.09
CA ALA A 61 2.80 -8.67 -1.71
C ALA A 61 2.56 -8.57 -0.19
N LEU A 62 2.95 -7.45 0.42
CA LEU A 62 2.83 -7.21 1.85
C LEU A 62 1.60 -6.37 2.18
N LEU A 63 0.70 -6.91 3.01
CA LEU A 63 -0.36 -6.17 3.70
C LEU A 63 0.10 -5.88 5.14
N CYS A 64 0.38 -4.63 5.45
CA CYS A 64 0.81 -4.16 6.76
C CYS A 64 0.06 -2.90 7.22
N MET A 65 -1.12 -2.66 6.63
CA MET A 65 -1.99 -1.52 6.93
C MET A 65 -3.36 -1.99 7.40
N PRO A 66 -4.02 -1.23 8.31
CA PRO A 66 -5.35 -1.60 8.81
C PRO A 66 -6.40 -1.68 7.69
N LEU A 67 -7.22 -2.73 7.71
CA LEU A 67 -8.31 -2.92 6.73
C LEU A 67 -9.51 -1.99 6.95
N ARG A 68 -9.58 -1.28 8.07
CA ARG A 68 -10.58 -0.20 8.26
C ARG A 68 -10.39 0.97 7.28
N TYR A 69 -9.17 1.14 6.73
CA TYR A 69 -8.86 2.19 5.76
C TYR A 69 -8.78 1.65 4.34
N ILE A 70 -9.07 2.52 3.38
CA ILE A 70 -9.10 2.16 1.96
C ILE A 70 -7.75 1.59 1.46
N ALA A 71 -6.61 2.05 1.99
CA ALA A 71 -5.30 1.58 1.58
C ALA A 71 -5.10 0.09 1.86
N GLY A 72 -5.48 -0.38 3.06
CA GLY A 72 -5.44 -1.82 3.41
C GLY A 72 -6.41 -2.64 2.55
N LYS A 73 -7.66 -2.18 2.41
CA LYS A 73 -8.66 -2.83 1.54
C LYS A 73 -8.15 -2.98 0.10
N MET A 74 -7.54 -1.93 -0.46
CA MET A 74 -7.03 -1.96 -1.84
C MET A 74 -5.84 -2.90 -2.03
N MET A 75 -5.04 -3.18 -0.99
CA MET A 75 -4.02 -4.23 -1.06
C MET A 75 -4.65 -5.62 -1.26
N VAL A 76 -5.74 -5.90 -0.55
CA VAL A 76 -6.49 -7.15 -0.72
C VAL A 76 -7.12 -7.21 -2.12
N VAL A 77 -7.75 -6.13 -2.58
CA VAL A 77 -8.40 -6.10 -3.92
C VAL A 77 -7.37 -6.29 -5.03
N ARG A 78 -6.19 -5.70 -4.94
CA ARG A 78 -5.07 -5.93 -5.89
C ARG A 78 -4.63 -7.40 -5.88
N SER A 79 -4.55 -8.00 -4.69
CA SER A 79 -4.18 -9.42 -4.56
C SER A 79 -5.23 -10.35 -5.17
N LEU A 80 -6.51 -10.06 -4.98
CA LEU A 80 -7.61 -10.80 -5.61
C LEU A 80 -7.59 -10.66 -7.13
N TYR A 81 -7.34 -9.43 -7.62
CA TYR A 81 -7.30 -9.17 -9.07
C TYR A 81 -6.14 -9.88 -9.76
N ALA A 82 -4.91 -9.70 -9.26
CA ALA A 82 -3.70 -10.20 -9.92
C ALA A 82 -3.27 -11.60 -9.45
N GLY A 83 -3.97 -12.19 -8.46
CA GLY A 83 -3.60 -13.49 -7.88
C GLY A 83 -2.29 -13.45 -7.11
N LEU A 84 -2.04 -12.35 -6.36
CA LEU A 84 -0.81 -12.19 -5.60
C LEU A 84 -0.80 -13.12 -4.38
N ASP A 85 0.41 -13.54 -3.98
CA ASP A 85 0.66 -14.21 -2.70
C ASP A 85 0.73 -13.14 -1.58
N LEU A 86 -0.43 -12.85 -0.97
CA LEU A 86 -0.57 -11.79 0.02
C LEU A 86 -0.02 -12.23 1.37
N LYS A 87 1.06 -11.62 1.79
CA LYS A 87 1.66 -11.78 3.12
C LYS A 87 1.06 -10.76 4.07
N VAL A 88 0.44 -11.23 5.14
CA VAL A 88 -0.32 -10.41 6.08
C VAL A 88 0.47 -10.23 7.37
N ARG A 89 0.63 -9.00 7.81
CA ARG A 89 1.28 -8.61 9.07
C ARG A 89 0.38 -7.67 9.85
N GLU A 90 0.42 -7.79 11.17
CA GLU A 90 -0.25 -6.81 12.03
C GLU A 90 0.27 -5.41 11.72
N PRO A 91 -0.63 -4.42 11.59
CA PRO A 91 -0.23 -3.04 11.39
C PRO A 91 0.63 -2.52 12.53
N SER A 92 1.83 -2.12 12.20
CA SER A 92 2.81 -1.58 13.16
C SER A 92 3.68 -0.53 12.51
N GLY A 93 4.49 0.16 13.31
CA GLY A 93 5.52 1.08 12.80
C GLY A 93 6.71 0.37 12.15
N HIS A 94 6.86 -0.94 12.38
CA HIS A 94 7.97 -1.78 11.92
C HIS A 94 7.45 -3.04 11.20
N PRO A 95 6.86 -2.89 10.01
CA PRO A 95 6.18 -4.01 9.32
C PRO A 95 7.14 -5.10 8.83
N LEU A 96 8.42 -4.80 8.71
CA LEU A 96 9.46 -5.74 8.29
C LEU A 96 10.30 -6.30 9.45
N ALA A 97 9.96 -5.97 10.70
CA ALA A 97 10.56 -6.66 11.86
C ALA A 97 10.27 -8.16 11.74
N ASP A 98 11.26 -9.00 12.01
CA ASP A 98 11.16 -10.47 11.95
C ASP A 98 10.59 -11.02 10.62
N TRP A 99 10.73 -10.28 9.52
CA TRP A 99 10.22 -10.71 8.21
C TRP A 99 10.97 -11.92 7.64
N GLY A 100 12.22 -12.12 8.02
CA GLY A 100 13.09 -13.08 7.35
C GLY A 100 13.62 -12.58 6.00
N ASP A 101 14.21 -13.48 5.21
CA ASP A 101 14.88 -13.13 3.94
C ASP A 101 14.01 -13.39 2.69
N THR A 102 12.69 -13.52 2.85
CA THR A 102 11.81 -13.74 1.71
C THR A 102 11.62 -12.45 0.92
N PRO A 103 12.10 -12.35 -0.34
CA PRO A 103 11.92 -11.16 -1.15
C PRO A 103 10.44 -10.85 -1.40
N LEU A 104 10.09 -9.57 -1.35
CA LEU A 104 8.78 -9.08 -1.71
C LEU A 104 8.83 -8.48 -3.12
N ARG A 105 7.85 -8.81 -3.93
CA ARG A 105 7.63 -8.11 -5.21
C ARG A 105 7.01 -6.75 -5.01
N PHE A 106 6.07 -6.63 -4.06
CA PHE A 106 5.28 -5.42 -3.88
C PHE A 106 4.96 -5.14 -2.42
N ALA A 107 5.15 -3.90 -2.00
CA ALA A 107 4.67 -3.41 -0.71
C ALA A 107 4.03 -2.03 -0.83
N ALA A 108 3.05 -1.77 0.05
CA ALA A 108 2.46 -0.45 0.24
C ALA A 108 2.61 -0.05 1.70
N MET A 109 3.19 1.11 1.97
CA MET A 109 3.48 1.62 3.32
C MET A 109 3.10 3.09 3.46
N ILE A 110 2.96 3.54 4.71
CA ILE A 110 2.87 4.96 5.03
C ILE A 110 4.27 5.53 5.30
N PRO A 111 4.47 6.86 5.17
CA PRO A 111 5.78 7.48 5.38
C PRO A 111 6.43 7.13 6.73
N LEU A 112 5.64 7.06 7.81
CA LEU A 112 6.14 6.70 9.14
C LEU A 112 6.72 5.28 9.18
N GLN A 113 6.08 4.32 8.52
CA GLN A 113 6.59 2.94 8.43
C GLN A 113 7.93 2.90 7.69
N VAL A 114 8.03 3.61 6.55
CA VAL A 114 9.28 3.70 5.79
C VAL A 114 10.37 4.36 6.61
N TYR A 115 10.07 5.49 7.25
CA TYR A 115 11.01 6.18 8.14
C TYR A 115 11.57 5.26 9.22
N ASN A 116 10.70 4.57 9.96
CA ASN A 116 11.11 3.67 11.03
C ASN A 116 11.94 2.49 10.51
N THR A 117 11.50 1.87 9.42
CA THR A 117 12.19 0.74 8.76
C THR A 117 13.61 1.14 8.34
N LEU A 118 13.82 2.35 7.82
CA LEU A 118 15.14 2.82 7.39
C LEU A 118 16.10 3.09 8.59
N ARG A 119 15.61 3.17 9.83
CA ARG A 119 16.43 3.35 11.05
C ARG A 119 16.95 2.05 11.61
N VAL A 120 16.43 0.90 11.18
CA VAL A 120 16.85 -0.44 11.64
C VAL A 120 17.56 -1.13 10.48
N PRO A 121 18.88 -1.42 10.58
CA PRO A 121 19.67 -1.93 9.45
C PRO A 121 19.10 -3.19 8.81
N GLU A 122 18.61 -4.13 9.62
CA GLU A 122 18.02 -5.38 9.13
C GLU A 122 16.72 -5.16 8.38
N GLU A 123 15.85 -4.28 8.89
CA GLU A 123 14.60 -3.93 8.20
C GLU A 123 14.85 -3.12 6.93
N ARG A 124 15.84 -2.20 6.98
CA ARG A 124 16.29 -1.43 5.81
C ARG A 124 16.72 -2.37 4.66
N LYS A 125 17.55 -3.36 4.96
CA LYS A 125 17.99 -4.36 3.99
C LYS A 125 16.79 -5.07 3.34
N ARG A 126 15.81 -5.47 4.14
CA ARG A 126 14.58 -6.12 3.66
C ARG A 126 13.73 -5.20 2.80
N LEU A 127 13.63 -3.93 3.17
CA LEU A 127 12.91 -2.92 2.38
C LEU A 127 13.59 -2.68 1.02
N GLU A 128 14.91 -2.58 1.01
CA GLU A 128 15.71 -2.41 -0.21
C GLU A 128 15.64 -3.63 -1.15
N GLN A 129 15.34 -4.82 -0.61
CA GLN A 129 15.09 -6.06 -1.38
C GLN A 129 13.65 -6.20 -1.88
N THR A 130 12.75 -5.28 -1.52
CA THR A 130 11.39 -5.23 -2.06
C THR A 130 11.42 -4.58 -3.43
N ASP A 131 11.02 -5.27 -4.49
CA ASP A 131 11.16 -4.76 -5.86
C ASP A 131 10.43 -3.44 -6.08
N ILE A 132 9.17 -3.36 -5.64
CA ILE A 132 8.32 -2.18 -5.82
C ILE A 132 7.70 -1.77 -4.48
N LEU A 133 7.96 -0.53 -4.09
CA LEU A 133 7.36 0.11 -2.92
C LEU A 133 6.49 1.29 -3.36
N ILE A 134 5.24 1.33 -2.92
CA ILE A 134 4.42 2.54 -3.00
C ILE A 134 4.23 3.14 -1.61
N ILE A 135 4.36 4.45 -1.50
CA ILE A 135 4.26 5.19 -0.24
C ILE A 135 3.08 6.17 -0.34
N GLY A 136 2.13 6.04 0.57
CA GLY A 136 0.93 6.87 0.58
C GLY A 136 0.39 7.13 1.98
N GLY A 137 -0.75 7.84 2.06
CA GLY A 137 -1.41 8.13 3.32
C GLY A 137 -0.82 9.28 4.14
N GLY A 138 0.18 9.99 3.59
CA GLY A 138 0.79 11.17 4.22
C GLY A 138 1.85 11.81 3.32
N ALA A 139 2.28 13.01 3.71
CA ALA A 139 3.38 13.69 3.03
C ALA A 139 4.72 13.03 3.37
N ILE A 140 5.59 12.95 2.40
CA ILE A 140 6.99 12.55 2.56
C ILE A 140 7.79 13.84 2.73
N ASP A 141 8.49 14.01 3.86
CA ASP A 141 9.35 15.16 4.04
C ASP A 141 10.63 15.08 3.20
N ALA A 142 11.31 16.20 3.05
CA ALA A 142 12.49 16.31 2.19
C ALA A 142 13.65 15.40 2.63
N ALA A 143 13.82 15.19 3.94
CA ALA A 143 14.88 14.33 4.47
C ALA A 143 14.62 12.87 4.13
N LEU A 144 13.40 12.39 4.37
CA LEU A 144 13.00 11.03 4.01
C LEU A 144 13.04 10.82 2.48
N GLU A 145 12.62 11.81 1.68
CA GLU A 145 12.71 11.72 0.22
C GLU A 145 14.17 11.59 -0.25
N GLN A 146 15.11 12.30 0.37
CA GLN A 146 16.53 12.18 0.04
C GLN A 146 17.09 10.78 0.35
N GLU A 147 16.68 10.17 1.47
CA GLU A 147 17.07 8.80 1.78
C GLU A 147 16.47 7.81 0.79
N ILE A 148 15.19 7.96 0.43
CA ILE A 148 14.52 7.11 -0.55
C ILE A 148 15.19 7.18 -1.93
N ARG A 149 15.71 8.35 -2.32
CA ARG A 149 16.44 8.53 -3.59
C ARG A 149 17.67 7.64 -3.71
N GLN A 150 18.26 7.21 -2.59
CA GLN A 150 19.43 6.33 -2.56
C GLN A 150 19.06 4.84 -2.56
N MET A 151 17.78 4.50 -2.44
CA MET A 151 17.34 3.11 -2.41
C MET A 151 17.48 2.47 -3.80
N PRO A 152 17.92 1.18 -3.87
CA PRO A 152 18.16 0.50 -5.14
C PRO A 152 16.89 0.02 -5.84
N ASN A 153 15.80 -0.14 -5.10
CA ASN A 153 14.53 -0.66 -5.60
C ASN A 153 13.64 0.44 -6.22
N THR A 154 12.50 0.04 -6.78
CA THR A 154 11.55 0.98 -7.38
C THR A 154 10.63 1.58 -6.34
N VAL A 155 10.67 2.89 -6.13
CA VAL A 155 9.85 3.57 -5.13
C VAL A 155 8.99 4.67 -5.75
N TYR A 156 7.69 4.63 -5.44
CA TYR A 156 6.73 5.67 -5.83
C TYR A 156 6.09 6.32 -4.61
N SER A 157 5.86 7.62 -4.65
CA SER A 157 4.82 8.24 -3.84
C SER A 157 3.48 8.17 -4.55
N THR A 158 2.41 8.05 -3.75
CA THR A 158 1.04 8.02 -4.28
C THR A 158 0.33 9.32 -3.95
N TYR A 159 -0.49 9.79 -4.88
CA TYR A 159 -1.47 10.84 -4.63
C TYR A 159 -2.87 10.28 -4.81
N GLY A 160 -3.68 10.36 -3.75
CA GLY A 160 -5.04 9.85 -3.74
C GLY A 160 -5.70 10.02 -2.39
N MET A 161 -6.98 9.71 -2.32
CA MET A 161 -7.80 9.80 -1.12
C MET A 161 -8.87 8.69 -1.12
N THR A 162 -9.64 8.59 -0.04
CA THR A 162 -10.72 7.59 0.06
C THR A 162 -11.77 7.80 -1.03
N GLU A 163 -12.08 9.04 -1.36
CA GLU A 163 -13.05 9.44 -2.39
C GLU A 163 -12.63 9.03 -3.80
N THR A 164 -11.33 8.89 -4.04
CA THR A 164 -10.79 8.34 -5.30
C THR A 164 -10.54 6.84 -5.25
N LEU A 165 -10.91 6.16 -4.17
CA LEU A 165 -10.74 4.73 -3.86
C LEU A 165 -9.30 4.30 -3.65
N SER A 166 -8.37 4.95 -4.29
CA SER A 166 -6.94 4.68 -4.25
C SER A 166 -6.20 5.89 -4.79
N HIS A 167 -4.94 5.71 -5.13
CA HIS A 167 -4.17 6.74 -5.81
C HIS A 167 -4.68 6.96 -7.25
N VAL A 168 -4.63 8.20 -7.66
CA VAL A 168 -4.90 8.66 -9.03
C VAL A 168 -3.61 9.01 -9.77
N ALA A 169 -2.49 9.12 -9.04
CA ALA A 169 -1.17 9.36 -9.60
C ALA A 169 -0.09 8.63 -8.80
N LEU A 170 0.96 8.22 -9.50
CA LEU A 170 2.20 7.69 -8.96
C LEU A 170 3.35 8.59 -9.39
N ARG A 171 4.14 9.07 -8.43
CA ARG A 171 5.37 9.82 -8.71
C ARG A 171 6.58 8.94 -8.37
N ARG A 172 7.42 8.67 -9.36
CA ARG A 172 8.68 7.99 -9.13
C ARG A 172 9.59 8.84 -8.25
N LEU A 173 10.10 8.27 -7.14
CA LEU A 173 10.93 8.99 -6.19
C LEU A 173 12.43 8.81 -6.43
N ASN A 174 12.84 7.70 -7.05
CA ASN A 174 14.25 7.35 -7.24
C ASN A 174 14.54 6.78 -8.63
N GLY A 175 15.83 6.62 -8.94
CA GLY A 175 16.29 6.15 -10.26
C GLY A 175 16.22 7.23 -11.34
N PRO A 176 16.59 6.89 -12.61
CA PRO A 176 16.68 7.85 -13.70
C PRO A 176 15.34 8.47 -14.10
N GLU A 177 14.23 7.85 -13.76
CA GLU A 177 12.88 8.34 -14.02
C GLU A 177 12.28 9.14 -12.86
N ALA A 178 13.10 9.47 -11.85
CA ALA A 178 12.63 10.26 -10.72
C ALA A 178 12.19 11.65 -11.19
N VAL A 179 10.92 11.98 -10.96
CA VAL A 179 10.36 13.30 -11.30
C VAL A 179 10.53 14.22 -10.11
N SER A 180 11.30 15.30 -10.28
CA SER A 180 11.29 16.44 -9.37
C SER A 180 10.11 17.33 -9.75
N TYR A 181 9.21 17.59 -8.81
CA TYR A 181 8.30 18.70 -9.00
C TYR A 181 9.11 19.99 -8.82
N THR A 182 9.59 20.56 -9.90
CA THR A 182 9.96 21.97 -9.93
C THR A 182 8.66 22.73 -10.16
N HIS A 183 8.33 23.57 -9.21
CA HIS A 183 7.24 24.53 -9.36
C HIS A 183 7.52 25.51 -10.51
#